data_89c1270244259f3f69e9b227929df83c
#
_entry.id   89c1270244259f3f69e9b227929df83c
#
_cell.length_a   1.000
_cell.length_b   1.000
_cell.length_c   1.000
_cell.angle_alpha   90.00
_cell.angle_beta   90.00
_cell.angle_gamma   90.00
#
_symmetry.space_group_name_H-M   'P 1'
#
loop_
_entity.id
_entity.type
_entity.pdbx_description
1 polymer ?
#
loop_
_entity_poly.entity_id
_entity_poly.type
_entity_poly.pdbx_seq_one_letter_code
_entity_poly.pdbx_strand_id
1 'polypeptide(L)'
;MYQLVFDRTPFYAEMGGQVGDTGYIESESGERINILNTVKENNLTIHIAERIPSDCSESFSLHVDADRRLKITNNHTTTHLLDQALREVLGTHVEQKGSFVCPDYLRFDFSHFSKMTDEEIEKVEKRVNELIRANYPLEEKRDATMEEANAMGAIALFGEKYGDKVRVVKFGKSVELCGGTHAKATGQIGMFVIMSEGAVAAGVRRIEAVTGEVAWLHLRAMTESLKTAKAFFNNTPDLGEAIRKIIDENAGYKKEIEGFVQEKVARLAEKISKEAKEINGVKVVQFTQSVDPAMVKGMAGLLQKQMENFVLAAAFEYAGKPNLVLMYSQDLVAKGKNAGKDVREAAKSILGGGGGQPGLATAGGKNVDGLRDALARLVELATA
;
A
#
# COMPACT_ATOMS: atom_id res chain seq x y z
N MET A 1 20.65 27.39 -12.78
CA MET A 1 20.02 27.01 -14.06
C MET A 1 19.90 28.28 -14.88
N TYR A 2 20.10 28.19 -16.17
CA TYR A 2 20.10 29.31 -17.10
C TYR A 2 19.06 29.08 -18.19
N GLN A 3 18.57 30.15 -18.81
CA GLN A 3 17.56 30.11 -19.84
C GLN A 3 18.20 30.48 -21.18
N LEU A 4 18.04 29.60 -22.17
CA LEU A 4 18.51 29.81 -23.54
C LEU A 4 17.31 29.81 -24.50
N VAL A 5 17.32 30.73 -25.46
CA VAL A 5 16.33 30.81 -26.53
C VAL A 5 17.06 30.77 -27.86
N PHE A 6 16.60 29.91 -28.78
CA PHE A 6 17.16 29.75 -30.13
C PHE A 6 16.15 30.23 -31.18
N ASP A 7 16.62 30.60 -32.34
CA ASP A 7 15.81 31.00 -33.49
C ASP A 7 14.93 29.84 -33.99
N ARG A 8 15.41 28.61 -33.82
CA ARG A 8 14.68 27.36 -34.13
C ARG A 8 15.14 26.23 -33.20
N THR A 9 14.27 25.31 -32.94
CA THR A 9 14.57 24.20 -32.04
C THR A 9 13.77 22.95 -32.38
N PRO A 10 14.39 21.73 -32.27
CA PRO A 10 13.68 20.48 -32.32
C PRO A 10 13.09 20.05 -30.95
N PHE A 11 13.42 20.77 -29.88
CA PHE A 11 12.95 20.47 -28.52
C PHE A 11 11.48 20.80 -28.37
N TYR A 12 10.71 19.88 -27.81
CA TYR A 12 9.34 20.07 -27.41
C TYR A 12 9.31 20.79 -26.06
N ALA A 13 8.65 21.92 -26.01
CA ALA A 13 8.41 22.64 -24.75
C ALA A 13 7.21 22.04 -24.03
N GLU A 14 7.29 21.94 -22.71
CA GLU A 14 6.22 21.43 -21.85
C GLU A 14 4.88 22.14 -22.14
N MET A 15 3.88 21.36 -22.53
CA MET A 15 2.56 21.84 -22.86
C MET A 15 1.56 20.67 -22.94
N GLY A 16 0.28 20.93 -22.66
CA GLY A 16 -0.80 19.95 -22.84
C GLY A 16 -0.62 18.67 -22.02
N GLY A 17 0.01 18.77 -20.85
CA GLY A 17 0.29 17.61 -19.98
C GLY A 17 1.52 16.77 -20.37
N GLN A 18 2.14 17.01 -21.54
CA GLN A 18 3.39 16.37 -21.90
C GLN A 18 4.59 17.18 -21.36
N VAL A 19 5.51 16.50 -20.66
CA VAL A 19 6.77 17.11 -20.17
C VAL A 19 7.66 17.57 -21.30
N GLY A 20 8.48 18.60 -21.04
CA GLY A 20 9.44 19.13 -21.99
C GLY A 20 10.58 18.17 -22.27
N ASP A 21 11.24 18.36 -23.41
CA ASP A 21 12.40 17.57 -23.76
C ASP A 21 13.65 17.95 -22.98
N THR A 22 14.53 16.98 -22.87
CA THR A 22 15.91 17.12 -22.42
C THR A 22 16.88 16.73 -23.54
N GLY A 23 18.15 17.03 -23.35
CA GLY A 23 19.19 16.71 -24.31
C GLY A 23 20.43 17.56 -24.10
N TYR A 24 21.10 17.96 -25.17
CA TYR A 24 22.24 18.87 -25.10
C TYR A 24 22.33 19.73 -26.35
N ILE A 25 23.09 20.82 -26.23
CA ILE A 25 23.52 21.63 -27.36
C ILE A 25 25.02 21.50 -27.50
N GLU A 26 25.51 21.60 -28.75
CA GLU A 26 26.93 21.54 -29.08
C GLU A 26 27.28 22.72 -29.99
N SER A 27 28.25 23.53 -29.57
CA SER A 27 28.74 24.65 -30.34
C SER A 27 29.69 24.20 -31.49
N GLU A 28 30.02 25.09 -32.41
CA GLU A 28 31.00 24.82 -33.48
C GLU A 28 32.39 24.51 -32.93
N SER A 29 32.74 25.10 -31.77
CA SER A 29 33.98 24.79 -31.06
C SER A 29 33.97 23.45 -30.30
N GLY A 30 32.86 22.72 -30.29
CA GLY A 30 32.70 21.42 -29.65
C GLY A 30 32.31 21.52 -28.13
N GLU A 31 31.94 22.70 -27.63
CA GLU A 31 31.45 22.85 -26.29
C GLU A 31 30.04 22.23 -26.16
N ARG A 32 29.89 21.29 -25.23
CA ARG A 32 28.56 20.67 -24.92
C ARG A 32 27.96 21.19 -23.65
N ILE A 33 26.64 21.48 -23.67
CA ILE A 33 25.88 21.97 -22.57
C ILE A 33 24.58 21.19 -22.48
N ASN A 34 24.29 20.62 -21.31
CA ASN A 34 23.06 19.85 -21.10
C ASN A 34 21.83 20.76 -20.97
N ILE A 35 20.77 20.38 -21.65
CA ILE A 35 19.43 20.94 -21.51
C ILE A 35 18.64 20.04 -20.57
N LEU A 36 18.32 20.59 -19.40
CA LEU A 36 17.69 19.85 -18.29
C LEU A 36 16.16 19.79 -18.41
N ASN A 37 15.56 20.77 -19.09
CA ASN A 37 14.15 20.83 -19.43
C ASN A 37 13.91 21.84 -20.53
N THR A 38 12.74 21.79 -21.14
CA THR A 38 12.29 22.76 -22.14
C THR A 38 10.87 23.20 -21.78
N VAL A 39 10.67 24.49 -21.58
CA VAL A 39 9.38 25.08 -21.16
C VAL A 39 8.91 26.13 -22.16
N LYS A 40 7.64 26.49 -22.09
CA LYS A 40 7.07 27.51 -22.98
C LYS A 40 6.62 28.71 -22.15
N GLU A 41 7.13 29.90 -22.44
CA GLU A 41 6.70 31.17 -21.85
C GLU A 41 6.45 32.20 -22.95
N ASN A 42 5.30 32.87 -22.93
CA ASN A 42 4.92 33.91 -23.90
C ASN A 42 5.19 33.49 -25.38
N ASN A 43 4.87 32.25 -25.74
CA ASN A 43 5.12 31.63 -27.05
C ASN A 43 6.61 31.40 -27.40
N LEU A 44 7.54 31.68 -26.50
CA LEU A 44 8.93 31.34 -26.66
C LEU A 44 9.21 29.93 -26.08
N THR A 45 10.01 29.15 -26.82
CA THR A 45 10.57 27.91 -26.31
C THR A 45 11.86 28.23 -25.56
N ILE A 46 11.85 27.97 -24.24
CA ILE A 46 12.97 28.25 -23.33
C ILE A 46 13.62 26.94 -22.93
N HIS A 47 14.91 26.83 -23.21
CA HIS A 47 15.73 25.67 -22.83
C HIS A 47 16.41 25.97 -21.49
N ILE A 48 16.12 25.15 -20.50
CA ILE A 48 16.73 25.25 -19.17
C ILE A 48 18.07 24.52 -19.22
N ALA A 49 19.16 25.29 -19.24
CA ALA A 49 20.52 24.78 -19.35
C ALA A 49 21.24 24.72 -18.00
N GLU A 50 22.19 23.82 -17.86
CA GLU A 50 23.03 23.70 -16.65
C GLU A 50 23.96 24.91 -16.48
N ARG A 51 24.45 25.47 -17.60
CA ARG A 51 25.34 26.66 -17.67
C ARG A 51 25.11 27.47 -18.93
N ILE A 52 25.67 28.66 -19.00
CA ILE A 52 25.69 29.50 -20.20
C ILE A 52 26.84 29.02 -21.12
N PRO A 53 26.68 29.05 -22.45
CA PRO A 53 27.79 28.86 -23.39
C PRO A 53 28.92 29.85 -23.17
N SER A 54 30.17 29.41 -23.42
CA SER A 54 31.33 30.28 -23.34
C SER A 54 31.26 31.43 -24.37
N ASP A 55 30.74 31.15 -25.55
CA ASP A 55 30.42 32.14 -26.57
C ASP A 55 28.98 31.94 -27.10
N CYS A 56 28.11 32.89 -26.80
CA CYS A 56 26.72 32.86 -27.24
C CYS A 56 26.52 33.30 -28.70
N SER A 57 27.57 33.76 -29.36
CA SER A 57 27.49 34.16 -30.78
C SER A 57 27.74 33.01 -31.77
N GLU A 58 28.21 31.87 -31.29
CA GLU A 58 28.37 30.66 -32.08
C GLU A 58 27.02 30.05 -32.53
N SER A 59 27.09 29.26 -33.59
CA SER A 59 25.96 28.38 -33.98
C SER A 59 25.99 27.12 -33.11
N PHE A 60 24.79 26.62 -32.80
CA PHE A 60 24.62 25.43 -31.97
C PHE A 60 23.87 24.33 -32.71
N SER A 61 24.36 23.11 -32.64
CA SER A 61 23.62 21.90 -32.97
C SER A 61 22.81 21.46 -31.77
N LEU A 62 21.52 21.27 -31.92
CA LEU A 62 20.58 20.92 -30.83
C LEU A 62 20.25 19.42 -30.92
N HIS A 63 20.53 18.68 -29.84
CA HIS A 63 20.37 17.23 -29.73
C HIS A 63 19.39 16.86 -28.68
N VAL A 64 18.22 16.40 -29.09
CA VAL A 64 17.19 15.89 -28.15
C VAL A 64 17.58 14.49 -27.66
N ASP A 65 17.34 14.19 -26.40
CA ASP A 65 17.42 12.83 -25.85
C ASP A 65 16.37 11.94 -26.56
N ALA A 66 16.83 11.19 -27.55
CA ALA A 66 15.96 10.41 -28.42
C ALA A 66 15.24 9.28 -27.69
N ASP A 67 15.91 8.62 -26.73
CA ASP A 67 15.34 7.50 -25.98
C ASP A 67 14.26 8.00 -25.03
N ARG A 68 14.53 9.08 -24.31
CA ARG A 68 13.53 9.73 -23.46
C ARG A 68 12.33 10.25 -24.27
N ARG A 69 12.59 10.91 -25.40
CA ARG A 69 11.54 11.38 -26.32
C ARG A 69 10.67 10.23 -26.84
N LEU A 70 11.27 9.09 -27.19
CA LEU A 70 10.54 7.92 -27.67
C LEU A 70 9.56 7.40 -26.60
N LYS A 71 10.00 7.29 -25.34
CA LYS A 71 9.16 6.86 -24.24
C LYS A 71 7.97 7.82 -24.02
N ILE A 72 8.23 9.13 -24.01
CA ILE A 72 7.19 10.17 -23.89
C ILE A 72 6.20 10.08 -25.07
N THR A 73 6.70 9.96 -26.29
CA THR A 73 5.92 9.85 -27.51
C THR A 73 4.98 8.66 -27.50
N ASN A 74 5.46 7.50 -27.03
CA ASN A 74 4.67 6.29 -26.87
C ASN A 74 3.58 6.48 -25.83
N ASN A 75 3.91 7.02 -24.65
CA ASN A 75 2.96 7.31 -23.59
C ASN A 75 1.89 8.33 -24.06
N HIS A 76 2.29 9.36 -24.80
CA HIS A 76 1.32 10.34 -25.31
C HIS A 76 0.36 9.73 -26.34
N THR A 77 0.89 8.95 -27.28
CA THR A 77 0.02 8.26 -28.24
C THR A 77 -0.93 7.30 -27.53
N THR A 78 -0.44 6.62 -26.49
CA THR A 78 -1.29 5.72 -25.68
C THR A 78 -2.38 6.47 -24.94
N THR A 79 -2.16 7.72 -24.54
CA THR A 79 -3.21 8.56 -23.90
C THR A 79 -4.41 8.71 -24.82
N HIS A 80 -4.19 8.95 -26.13
CA HIS A 80 -5.25 9.01 -27.13
C HIS A 80 -5.97 7.67 -27.31
N LEU A 81 -5.22 6.56 -27.36
CA LEU A 81 -5.83 5.22 -27.44
C LEU A 81 -6.63 4.87 -26.21
N LEU A 82 -6.18 5.33 -25.03
CA LEU A 82 -6.88 5.15 -23.76
C LEU A 82 -8.19 5.94 -23.73
N ASP A 83 -8.21 7.19 -24.17
CA ASP A 83 -9.46 7.96 -24.28
C ASP A 83 -10.48 7.25 -25.18
N GLN A 84 -10.04 6.80 -26.37
CA GLN A 84 -10.89 6.01 -27.25
C GLN A 84 -11.44 4.75 -26.56
N ALA A 85 -10.57 3.98 -25.90
CA ALA A 85 -10.97 2.72 -25.25
C ALA A 85 -11.95 2.96 -24.09
N LEU A 86 -11.71 4.00 -23.28
CA LEU A 86 -12.61 4.39 -22.19
C LEU A 86 -14.00 4.80 -22.72
N ARG A 87 -14.05 5.57 -23.80
CA ARG A 87 -15.33 5.95 -24.45
C ARG A 87 -16.06 4.76 -25.05
N GLU A 88 -15.32 3.80 -25.63
CA GLU A 88 -15.90 2.58 -26.19
C GLU A 88 -16.45 1.62 -25.10
N VAL A 89 -15.82 1.57 -23.91
CA VAL A 89 -16.19 0.64 -22.84
C VAL A 89 -17.18 1.25 -21.85
N LEU A 90 -16.94 2.51 -21.43
CA LEU A 90 -17.75 3.17 -20.40
C LEU A 90 -18.86 4.05 -20.98
N GLY A 91 -18.70 4.52 -22.23
CA GLY A 91 -19.68 5.36 -22.91
C GLY A 91 -19.15 6.75 -23.27
N THR A 92 -19.93 7.45 -24.08
CA THR A 92 -19.55 8.76 -24.67
C THR A 92 -19.53 9.92 -23.70
N HIS A 93 -19.95 9.74 -22.43
CA HIS A 93 -19.85 10.73 -21.37
C HIS A 93 -18.44 10.90 -20.84
N VAL A 94 -17.53 9.97 -21.20
CA VAL A 94 -16.11 10.08 -20.85
C VAL A 94 -15.51 11.27 -21.61
N GLU A 95 -14.94 12.20 -20.86
CA GLU A 95 -14.21 13.37 -21.34
C GLU A 95 -12.92 13.53 -20.56
N GLN A 96 -11.83 13.86 -21.22
CA GLN A 96 -10.58 14.20 -20.57
C GLN A 96 -10.76 15.42 -19.66
N LYS A 97 -10.34 15.31 -18.41
CA LYS A 97 -10.30 16.42 -17.42
C LYS A 97 -8.87 16.85 -17.09
N GLY A 98 -7.90 16.04 -17.42
CA GLY A 98 -6.48 16.31 -17.27
C GLY A 98 -5.64 15.15 -17.79
N SER A 99 -4.38 15.43 -18.09
CA SER A 99 -3.39 14.39 -18.45
C SER A 99 -2.01 14.77 -17.95
N PHE A 100 -1.17 13.78 -17.80
CA PHE A 100 0.26 13.96 -17.58
C PHE A 100 1.01 12.84 -18.29
N VAL A 101 2.03 13.22 -19.06
CA VAL A 101 2.81 12.29 -19.89
C VAL A 101 4.27 12.56 -19.66
N CYS A 102 4.96 11.57 -19.09
CA CYS A 102 6.40 11.56 -18.86
C CYS A 102 7.04 10.26 -19.43
N PRO A 103 8.35 10.08 -19.40
CA PRO A 103 8.97 8.87 -19.92
C PRO A 103 8.61 7.61 -19.15
N ASP A 104 8.29 7.72 -17.86
CA ASP A 104 8.11 6.59 -16.96
C ASP A 104 6.65 6.10 -16.92
N TYR A 105 5.67 7.01 -17.07
CA TYR A 105 4.25 6.69 -17.02
C TYR A 105 3.39 7.73 -17.73
N LEU A 106 2.15 7.39 -17.96
CA LEU A 106 1.09 8.31 -18.33
C LEU A 106 0.01 8.34 -17.24
N ARG A 107 -0.65 9.50 -17.12
CA ARG A 107 -1.79 9.71 -16.25
C ARG A 107 -2.91 10.34 -17.04
N PHE A 108 -4.12 9.81 -16.87
CA PHE A 108 -5.32 10.30 -17.56
C PHE A 108 -6.46 10.48 -16.56
N ASP A 109 -6.92 11.71 -16.44
CA ASP A 109 -8.06 12.12 -15.61
C ASP A 109 -9.28 12.30 -16.49
N PHE A 110 -10.40 11.65 -16.16
CA PHE A 110 -11.59 11.63 -17.00
C PHE A 110 -12.88 11.69 -16.19
N SER A 111 -13.97 12.18 -16.82
CA SER A 111 -15.29 12.20 -16.21
C SER A 111 -15.88 10.80 -16.16
N HIS A 112 -16.17 10.33 -14.94
CA HIS A 112 -16.93 9.11 -14.69
C HIS A 112 -17.48 9.11 -13.26
N PHE A 113 -18.73 8.67 -13.07
CA PHE A 113 -19.46 8.88 -11.81
C PHE A 113 -19.22 7.79 -10.77
N SER A 114 -18.75 6.60 -11.16
CA SER A 114 -18.53 5.46 -10.29
C SER A 114 -17.10 4.95 -10.36
N LYS A 115 -16.69 4.14 -9.38
CA LYS A 115 -15.46 3.36 -9.47
C LYS A 115 -15.60 2.36 -10.63
N MET A 116 -14.57 2.23 -11.45
CA MET A 116 -14.51 1.18 -12.45
C MET A 116 -14.46 -0.19 -11.80
N THR A 117 -15.16 -1.14 -12.36
CA THR A 117 -15.05 -2.55 -11.98
C THR A 117 -13.77 -3.16 -12.55
N ASP A 118 -13.31 -4.25 -11.94
CA ASP A 118 -12.13 -4.98 -12.44
C ASP A 118 -12.34 -5.47 -13.89
N GLU A 119 -13.56 -5.84 -14.24
CA GLU A 119 -13.93 -6.23 -15.61
C GLU A 119 -13.86 -5.06 -16.61
N GLU A 120 -14.26 -3.86 -16.20
CA GLU A 120 -14.15 -2.66 -17.05
C GLU A 120 -12.69 -2.28 -17.25
N ILE A 121 -11.87 -2.33 -16.21
CA ILE A 121 -10.43 -2.09 -16.29
C ILE A 121 -9.78 -3.09 -17.26
N GLU A 122 -10.06 -4.38 -17.12
CA GLU A 122 -9.56 -5.42 -18.02
C GLU A 122 -9.98 -5.18 -19.48
N LYS A 123 -11.25 -4.81 -19.71
CA LYS A 123 -11.76 -4.51 -21.06
C LYS A 123 -11.05 -3.30 -21.68
N VAL A 124 -10.83 -2.23 -20.90
CA VAL A 124 -10.11 -1.03 -21.36
C VAL A 124 -8.65 -1.38 -21.66
N GLU A 125 -7.95 -2.06 -20.77
CA GLU A 125 -6.56 -2.47 -20.97
C GLU A 125 -6.41 -3.36 -22.21
N LYS A 126 -7.26 -4.35 -22.34
CA LYS A 126 -7.31 -5.23 -23.52
C LYS A 126 -7.54 -4.42 -24.79
N ARG A 127 -8.50 -3.48 -24.76
CA ARG A 127 -8.85 -2.67 -25.92
C ARG A 127 -7.70 -1.77 -26.37
N VAL A 128 -7.01 -1.11 -25.43
CA VAL A 128 -5.81 -0.31 -25.77
C VAL A 128 -4.74 -1.19 -26.42
N ASN A 129 -4.48 -2.37 -25.86
CA ASN A 129 -3.51 -3.31 -26.44
C ASN A 129 -3.93 -3.85 -27.82
N GLU A 130 -5.23 -3.97 -28.11
CA GLU A 130 -5.73 -4.27 -29.46
C GLU A 130 -5.42 -3.14 -30.45
N LEU A 131 -5.65 -1.88 -30.05
CA LEU A 131 -5.35 -0.70 -30.86
C LEU A 131 -3.85 -0.55 -31.12
N ILE A 132 -3.00 -0.90 -30.15
CA ILE A 132 -1.56 -0.96 -30.31
C ILE A 132 -1.18 -2.00 -31.38
N ARG A 133 -1.70 -3.23 -31.26
CA ARG A 133 -1.40 -4.32 -32.20
C ARG A 133 -1.95 -4.08 -33.62
N ALA A 134 -3.00 -3.26 -33.74
CA ALA A 134 -3.53 -2.87 -35.04
C ALA A 134 -2.54 -2.06 -35.88
N ASN A 135 -1.48 -1.53 -35.24
CA ASN A 135 -0.40 -0.81 -35.87
C ASN A 135 -0.86 0.32 -36.80
N TYR A 136 -1.82 1.13 -36.35
CA TYR A 136 -2.29 2.28 -37.12
C TYR A 136 -1.16 3.28 -37.33
N PRO A 137 -0.92 3.76 -38.57
CA PRO A 137 0.05 4.82 -38.83
C PRO A 137 -0.47 6.15 -38.26
N LEU A 138 0.46 7.05 -37.95
CA LEU A 138 0.14 8.45 -37.64
C LEU A 138 -0.36 9.14 -38.93
N GLU A 139 -1.59 9.60 -38.88
CA GLU A 139 -2.15 10.55 -39.86
C GLU A 139 -2.25 11.92 -39.15
N GLU A 140 -1.60 12.94 -39.71
CA GLU A 140 -1.67 14.30 -39.14
C GLU A 140 -1.98 15.36 -40.18
N LYS A 141 -2.76 16.36 -39.73
CA LYS A 141 -3.00 17.59 -40.47
C LYS A 141 -2.62 18.77 -39.59
N ARG A 142 -1.52 19.48 -39.94
CA ARG A 142 -0.91 20.50 -39.06
C ARG A 142 -1.59 21.86 -39.09
N ASP A 143 -2.26 22.20 -40.16
CA ASP A 143 -2.84 23.54 -40.41
C ASP A 143 -4.34 23.45 -40.72
N ALA A 144 -5.06 22.55 -40.04
CA ALA A 144 -6.50 22.41 -40.21
C ALA A 144 -7.24 23.62 -39.64
N THR A 145 -8.32 24.06 -40.30
CA THR A 145 -9.29 24.95 -39.64
C THR A 145 -10.14 24.19 -38.64
N MET A 146 -10.78 24.87 -37.70
CA MET A 146 -11.70 24.21 -36.76
C MET A 146 -12.87 23.52 -37.50
N GLU A 147 -13.32 24.04 -38.63
CA GLU A 147 -14.37 23.43 -39.45
C GLU A 147 -13.89 22.10 -40.04
N GLU A 148 -12.69 22.08 -40.61
CA GLU A 148 -12.06 20.85 -41.13
C GLU A 148 -11.82 19.82 -40.03
N ALA A 149 -11.34 20.24 -38.87
CA ALA A 149 -11.13 19.37 -37.73
C ALA A 149 -12.44 18.74 -37.24
N ASN A 150 -13.49 19.53 -37.12
CA ASN A 150 -14.82 19.05 -36.75
C ASN A 150 -15.40 18.09 -37.80
N ALA A 151 -15.18 18.36 -39.10
CA ALA A 151 -15.60 17.49 -40.19
C ALA A 151 -14.85 16.13 -40.16
N MET A 152 -13.61 16.11 -39.63
CA MET A 152 -12.84 14.85 -39.39
C MET A 152 -13.29 14.13 -38.12
N GLY A 153 -14.19 14.70 -37.33
CA GLY A 153 -14.63 14.16 -36.05
C GLY A 153 -13.60 14.31 -34.91
N ALA A 154 -12.73 15.32 -35.02
CA ALA A 154 -11.70 15.53 -34.02
C ALA A 154 -12.27 15.96 -32.67
N ILE A 155 -11.82 15.31 -31.60
CA ILE A 155 -12.16 15.66 -30.22
C ILE A 155 -11.25 16.82 -29.79
N ALA A 156 -11.87 17.90 -29.30
CA ALA A 156 -11.17 19.03 -28.70
C ALA A 156 -11.15 18.89 -27.19
N LEU A 157 -10.04 19.21 -26.54
CA LEU A 157 -9.95 19.21 -25.08
C LEU A 157 -10.80 20.32 -24.48
N PHE A 158 -11.55 20.00 -23.44
CA PHE A 158 -12.42 20.95 -22.78
C PHE A 158 -11.60 22.06 -22.09
N GLY A 159 -11.95 23.31 -22.37
CA GLY A 159 -11.34 24.49 -21.72
C GLY A 159 -10.06 25.01 -22.39
N GLU A 160 -9.53 24.36 -23.42
CA GLU A 160 -8.43 24.90 -24.21
C GLU A 160 -8.90 25.95 -25.24
N LYS A 161 -8.10 26.99 -25.40
CA LYS A 161 -8.33 28.01 -26.43
C LYS A 161 -7.48 27.69 -27.66
N TYR A 162 -8.12 27.32 -28.72
CA TYR A 162 -7.46 27.03 -29.99
C TYR A 162 -7.38 28.28 -30.85
N GLY A 163 -6.30 28.45 -31.60
CA GLY A 163 -6.15 29.49 -32.60
C GLY A 163 -6.94 29.17 -33.89
N ASP A 164 -6.79 30.01 -34.91
CA ASP A 164 -7.44 29.84 -36.23
C ASP A 164 -7.01 28.53 -36.94
N LYS A 165 -5.83 28.02 -36.61
CA LYS A 165 -5.28 26.79 -37.14
C LYS A 165 -4.94 25.83 -36.03
N VAL A 166 -5.29 24.55 -36.20
CA VAL A 166 -5.10 23.47 -35.25
C VAL A 166 -4.41 22.28 -35.91
N ARG A 167 -3.69 21.51 -35.09
CA ARG A 167 -3.14 20.22 -35.53
C ARG A 167 -4.09 19.09 -35.15
N VAL A 168 -4.53 18.31 -36.15
CA VAL A 168 -5.31 17.10 -35.97
C VAL A 168 -4.37 15.90 -36.00
N VAL A 169 -4.46 15.05 -35.02
CA VAL A 169 -3.72 13.78 -34.89
C VAL A 169 -4.73 12.64 -34.96
N LYS A 170 -4.45 11.63 -35.81
CA LYS A 170 -5.35 10.51 -36.00
C LYS A 170 -4.61 9.18 -35.98
N PHE A 171 -5.16 8.23 -35.23
CA PHE A 171 -4.76 6.82 -35.20
C PHE A 171 -6.01 5.94 -35.35
N GLY A 172 -6.28 5.45 -36.55
CA GLY A 172 -7.50 4.68 -36.82
C GLY A 172 -8.77 5.49 -36.53
N LYS A 173 -9.49 5.17 -35.46
CA LYS A 173 -10.71 5.90 -35.03
C LYS A 173 -10.47 7.01 -34.02
N SER A 174 -9.30 7.04 -33.36
CA SER A 174 -8.92 8.13 -32.47
C SER A 174 -8.54 9.35 -33.33
N VAL A 175 -9.25 10.45 -33.18
CA VAL A 175 -9.01 11.70 -33.90
C VAL A 175 -9.11 12.85 -32.87
N GLU A 176 -7.99 13.54 -32.64
CA GLU A 176 -7.93 14.56 -31.57
C GLU A 176 -7.13 15.79 -32.02
N LEU A 177 -7.47 16.95 -31.40
CA LEU A 177 -6.65 18.14 -31.51
C LEU A 177 -5.49 18.03 -30.54
N CYS A 178 -4.26 17.92 -31.05
CA CYS A 178 -3.11 17.71 -30.19
C CYS A 178 -1.82 18.34 -30.76
N GLY A 179 -1.12 19.12 -29.89
CA GLY A 179 0.19 19.72 -30.20
C GLY A 179 1.38 18.86 -29.78
N GLY A 180 1.16 17.73 -29.10
CA GLY A 180 2.22 16.90 -28.53
C GLY A 180 2.99 16.04 -29.56
N THR A 181 3.96 15.29 -29.07
CA THR A 181 4.75 14.36 -29.89
C THR A 181 4.12 12.97 -29.89
N HIS A 182 4.06 12.34 -31.08
CA HIS A 182 3.40 11.05 -31.26
C HIS A 182 4.28 10.01 -31.96
N ALA A 183 4.02 8.73 -31.68
CA ALA A 183 4.61 7.60 -32.35
C ALA A 183 4.26 7.64 -33.85
N LYS A 184 5.13 7.12 -34.71
CA LYS A 184 4.86 7.03 -36.16
C LYS A 184 3.78 5.99 -36.47
N ALA A 185 3.61 4.99 -35.62
CA ALA A 185 2.54 4.00 -35.67
C ALA A 185 2.30 3.41 -34.28
N THR A 186 1.08 2.99 -33.99
CA THR A 186 0.69 2.48 -32.65
C THR A 186 1.46 1.22 -32.25
N GLY A 187 1.91 0.41 -33.19
CA GLY A 187 2.70 -0.79 -32.90
C GLY A 187 4.08 -0.51 -32.27
N GLN A 188 4.60 0.73 -32.38
CA GLN A 188 5.87 1.13 -31.75
C GLN A 188 5.76 1.25 -30.23
N ILE A 189 4.55 1.36 -29.67
CA ILE A 189 4.29 1.48 -28.23
C ILE A 189 4.69 0.18 -27.51
N GLY A 190 4.47 -0.97 -28.12
CA GLY A 190 4.75 -2.28 -27.56
C GLY A 190 3.55 -2.79 -26.74
N MET A 191 3.61 -2.64 -25.41
CA MET A 191 2.55 -3.12 -24.52
C MET A 191 2.08 -1.98 -23.62
N PHE A 192 0.85 -2.10 -23.13
CA PHE A 192 0.21 -1.17 -22.22
C PHE A 192 -0.31 -1.92 -21.00
N VAL A 193 -0.08 -1.38 -19.79
CA VAL A 193 -0.56 -1.93 -18.51
C VAL A 193 -1.11 -0.81 -17.65
N ILE A 194 -2.34 -0.99 -17.13
CA ILE A 194 -2.93 -0.09 -16.15
C ILE A 194 -2.34 -0.41 -14.77
N MET A 195 -1.74 0.59 -14.12
CA MET A 195 -1.14 0.46 -12.80
C MET A 195 -2.13 0.73 -11.68
N SER A 196 -2.99 1.71 -11.87
CA SER A 196 -3.98 2.10 -10.87
C SER A 196 -5.19 2.79 -11.49
N GLU A 197 -6.34 2.68 -10.84
CA GLU A 197 -7.55 3.44 -11.11
C GLU A 197 -8.10 3.98 -9.78
N GLY A 198 -8.43 5.27 -9.73
CA GLY A 198 -8.89 5.90 -8.50
C GLY A 198 -9.67 7.20 -8.70
N ALA A 199 -10.34 7.67 -7.64
CA ALA A 199 -11.02 8.96 -7.63
C ALA A 199 -10.04 10.10 -7.37
N VAL A 200 -10.20 11.22 -8.09
CA VAL A 200 -9.43 12.46 -7.87
C VAL A 200 -10.33 13.55 -7.31
N ALA A 201 -11.56 13.64 -7.83
CA ALA A 201 -12.57 14.57 -7.40
C ALA A 201 -13.96 13.98 -7.63
N ALA A 202 -15.01 14.65 -7.20
CA ALA A 202 -16.38 14.22 -7.46
C ALA A 202 -16.62 14.15 -8.99
N GLY A 203 -16.99 12.96 -9.47
CA GLY A 203 -17.24 12.70 -10.88
C GLY A 203 -15.98 12.68 -11.78
N VAL A 204 -14.76 12.64 -11.19
CA VAL A 204 -13.49 12.55 -11.92
C VAL A 204 -12.68 11.36 -11.44
N ARG A 205 -12.34 10.48 -12.37
CA ARG A 205 -11.50 9.30 -12.16
C ARG A 205 -10.13 9.50 -12.78
N ARG A 206 -9.14 8.82 -12.26
CA ARG A 206 -7.74 8.81 -12.74
C ARG A 206 -7.30 7.40 -13.06
N ILE A 207 -6.68 7.23 -14.20
CA ILE A 207 -5.88 6.06 -14.55
C ILE A 207 -4.41 6.47 -14.62
N GLU A 208 -3.55 5.68 -13.99
CA GLU A 208 -2.10 5.70 -14.20
C GLU A 208 -1.71 4.42 -14.92
N ALA A 209 -0.89 4.55 -15.95
CA ALA A 209 -0.51 3.42 -16.78
C ALA A 209 0.91 3.57 -17.34
N VAL A 210 1.47 2.46 -17.78
CA VAL A 210 2.83 2.35 -18.32
C VAL A 210 2.82 1.65 -19.66
N THR A 211 3.85 1.94 -20.49
CA THR A 211 3.99 1.35 -21.82
C THR A 211 5.37 0.74 -22.04
N GLY A 212 5.48 -0.07 -23.09
CA GLY A 212 6.74 -0.57 -23.63
C GLY A 212 7.63 -1.26 -22.60
N GLU A 213 8.87 -0.79 -22.49
CA GLU A 213 9.87 -1.36 -21.58
C GLU A 213 9.45 -1.29 -20.10
N VAL A 214 8.85 -0.17 -19.65
CA VAL A 214 8.41 0.00 -18.27
C VAL A 214 7.31 -1.00 -17.93
N ALA A 215 6.35 -1.20 -18.83
CA ALA A 215 5.31 -2.21 -18.69
C ALA A 215 5.90 -3.63 -18.62
N TRP A 216 6.87 -3.94 -19.46
CA TRP A 216 7.56 -5.24 -19.43
C TRP A 216 8.31 -5.46 -18.12
N LEU A 217 9.07 -4.47 -17.63
CA LEU A 217 9.77 -4.56 -16.34
C LEU A 217 8.82 -4.76 -15.19
N HIS A 218 7.66 -4.07 -15.20
CA HIS A 218 6.63 -4.24 -14.19
C HIS A 218 6.10 -5.68 -14.15
N LEU A 219 5.72 -6.25 -15.29
CA LEU A 219 5.24 -7.63 -15.38
C LEU A 219 6.34 -8.65 -15.00
N ARG A 220 7.59 -8.37 -15.34
CA ARG A 220 8.73 -9.21 -14.91
C ARG A 220 8.87 -9.21 -13.39
N ALA A 221 8.79 -8.05 -12.72
CA ALA A 221 8.86 -7.96 -11.27
C ALA A 221 7.72 -8.73 -10.59
N MET A 222 6.50 -8.63 -11.12
CA MET A 222 5.34 -9.42 -10.63
C MET A 222 5.59 -10.92 -10.81
N THR A 223 6.10 -11.34 -11.97
CA THR A 223 6.40 -12.74 -12.26
C THR A 223 7.47 -13.31 -11.33
N GLU A 224 8.54 -12.57 -11.05
CA GLU A 224 9.59 -13.00 -10.12
C GLU A 224 9.07 -13.07 -8.67
N SER A 225 8.21 -12.14 -8.25
CA SER A 225 7.56 -12.18 -6.94
C SER A 225 6.68 -13.42 -6.79
N LEU A 226 5.88 -13.74 -7.81
CA LEU A 226 5.06 -14.95 -7.83
C LEU A 226 5.91 -16.23 -7.81
N LYS A 227 7.01 -16.26 -8.57
CA LYS A 227 7.96 -17.38 -8.58
C LYS A 227 8.59 -17.59 -7.20
N THR A 228 9.00 -16.50 -6.55
CA THR A 228 9.53 -16.54 -5.19
C THR A 228 8.49 -17.10 -4.20
N ALA A 229 7.25 -16.60 -4.28
CA ALA A 229 6.17 -17.10 -3.44
C ALA A 229 5.89 -18.60 -3.68
N LYS A 230 5.85 -19.05 -4.93
CA LYS A 230 5.68 -20.48 -5.28
C LYS A 230 6.80 -21.36 -4.75
N ALA A 231 8.04 -20.85 -4.67
CA ALA A 231 9.17 -21.62 -4.15
C ALA A 231 8.97 -22.04 -2.68
N PHE A 232 8.31 -21.25 -1.85
CA PHE A 232 7.95 -21.61 -0.48
C PHE A 232 6.95 -22.78 -0.41
N PHE A 233 6.26 -23.09 -1.50
CA PHE A 233 5.24 -24.12 -1.63
C PHE A 233 5.64 -25.22 -2.63
N ASN A 234 6.92 -25.54 -2.70
CA ASN A 234 7.46 -26.58 -3.60
C ASN A 234 7.07 -26.37 -5.08
N ASN A 235 6.98 -25.11 -5.53
CA ASN A 235 6.59 -24.72 -6.89
C ASN A 235 5.23 -25.24 -7.32
N THR A 236 4.26 -25.32 -6.40
CA THR A 236 2.88 -25.77 -6.72
C THR A 236 2.31 -25.00 -7.90
N PRO A 237 1.55 -25.64 -8.80
CA PRO A 237 0.83 -24.93 -9.85
C PRO A 237 -0.27 -24.03 -9.28
N ASP A 238 -0.97 -24.45 -8.21
CA ASP A 238 -2.00 -23.68 -7.53
C ASP A 238 -1.49 -23.17 -6.17
N LEU A 239 -1.01 -21.92 -6.19
CA LEU A 239 -0.54 -21.25 -4.98
C LEU A 239 -1.70 -20.86 -4.05
N GLY A 240 -2.87 -20.55 -4.62
CA GLY A 240 -4.05 -20.15 -3.86
C GLY A 240 -4.57 -21.29 -2.99
N GLU A 241 -4.65 -22.50 -3.55
CA GLU A 241 -5.03 -23.72 -2.82
C GLU A 241 -3.99 -24.07 -1.73
N ALA A 242 -2.69 -23.99 -2.04
CA ALA A 242 -1.64 -24.25 -1.07
C ALA A 242 -1.68 -23.30 0.13
N ILE A 243 -1.90 -22.00 -0.10
CA ILE A 243 -2.06 -21.02 0.97
C ILE A 243 -3.31 -21.32 1.81
N ARG A 244 -4.45 -21.61 1.18
CA ARG A 244 -5.69 -21.96 1.88
C ARG A 244 -5.48 -23.16 2.79
N LYS A 245 -4.85 -24.22 2.29
CA LYS A 245 -4.53 -25.42 3.07
C LYS A 245 -3.74 -25.09 4.32
N ILE A 246 -2.67 -24.27 4.22
CA ILE A 246 -1.87 -23.86 5.38
C ILE A 246 -2.69 -23.03 6.37
N ILE A 247 -3.56 -22.15 5.89
CA ILE A 247 -4.45 -21.36 6.78
C ILE A 247 -5.38 -22.29 7.56
N ASP A 248 -5.97 -23.28 6.90
CA ASP A 248 -6.89 -24.25 7.53
C ASP A 248 -6.15 -25.17 8.52
N GLU A 249 -4.95 -25.66 8.16
CA GLU A 249 -4.10 -26.45 9.06
C GLU A 249 -3.70 -25.63 10.30
N ASN A 250 -3.28 -24.37 10.14
CA ASN A 250 -2.95 -23.50 11.27
C ASN A 250 -4.17 -23.24 12.19
N ALA A 251 -5.36 -23.09 11.62
CA ALA A 251 -6.59 -22.97 12.41
C ALA A 251 -6.88 -24.24 13.21
N GLY A 252 -6.66 -25.40 12.58
CA GLY A 252 -6.74 -26.71 13.25
C GLY A 252 -5.75 -26.85 14.42
N TYR A 253 -4.49 -26.56 14.18
CA TYR A 253 -3.46 -26.62 15.23
C TYR A 253 -3.73 -25.66 16.40
N LYS A 254 -4.20 -24.46 16.12
CA LYS A 254 -4.59 -23.51 17.19
C LYS A 254 -5.67 -24.10 18.08
N LYS A 255 -6.72 -24.68 17.49
CA LYS A 255 -7.81 -25.32 18.23
C LYS A 255 -7.33 -26.51 19.06
N GLU A 256 -6.43 -27.32 18.49
CA GLU A 256 -5.84 -28.45 19.19
C GLU A 256 -4.98 -27.99 20.39
N ILE A 257 -4.12 -26.99 20.18
CA ILE A 257 -3.31 -26.39 21.26
C ILE A 257 -4.22 -25.80 22.36
N GLU A 258 -5.28 -25.10 22.00
CA GLU A 258 -6.28 -24.61 22.98
C GLU A 258 -6.89 -25.75 23.78
N GLY A 259 -7.22 -26.86 23.12
CA GLY A 259 -7.71 -28.09 23.78
C GLY A 259 -6.71 -28.63 24.81
N PHE A 260 -5.46 -28.81 24.43
CA PHE A 260 -4.38 -29.26 25.34
C PHE A 260 -4.16 -28.29 26.50
N VAL A 261 -4.22 -26.99 26.25
CA VAL A 261 -4.11 -25.97 27.31
C VAL A 261 -5.27 -26.11 28.30
N GLN A 262 -6.51 -26.26 27.81
CA GLN A 262 -7.69 -26.44 28.68
C GLN A 262 -7.61 -27.73 29.51
N GLU A 263 -7.19 -28.85 28.91
CA GLU A 263 -6.96 -30.08 29.66
C GLU A 263 -5.90 -29.91 30.77
N LYS A 264 -4.79 -29.26 30.43
CA LYS A 264 -3.72 -28.99 31.41
C LYS A 264 -4.22 -28.11 32.56
N VAL A 265 -4.99 -27.06 32.23
CA VAL A 265 -5.62 -26.18 33.22
C VAL A 265 -6.57 -26.93 34.12
N ALA A 266 -7.41 -27.83 33.57
CA ALA A 266 -8.34 -28.62 34.36
C ALA A 266 -7.61 -29.58 35.34
N ARG A 267 -6.58 -30.29 34.84
CA ARG A 267 -5.76 -31.20 35.67
C ARG A 267 -5.02 -30.45 36.77
N LEU A 268 -4.48 -29.28 36.48
CA LEU A 268 -3.81 -28.44 37.48
C LEU A 268 -4.81 -27.92 38.52
N ALA A 269 -5.97 -27.45 38.10
CA ALA A 269 -7.04 -26.97 39.00
C ALA A 269 -7.49 -28.10 39.96
N GLU A 270 -7.73 -29.30 39.41
CA GLU A 270 -8.09 -30.49 40.24
C GLU A 270 -7.00 -30.83 41.24
N LYS A 271 -5.72 -30.84 40.80
CA LYS A 271 -4.60 -31.15 41.70
C LYS A 271 -4.51 -30.15 42.82
N ILE A 272 -4.47 -28.84 42.51
CA ILE A 272 -4.30 -27.80 43.56
C ILE A 272 -5.52 -27.65 44.47
N SER A 273 -6.73 -27.98 44.01
CA SER A 273 -7.92 -27.99 44.87
C SER A 273 -7.82 -29.03 46.01
N LYS A 274 -7.18 -30.18 45.71
CA LYS A 274 -6.93 -31.25 46.73
C LYS A 274 -5.82 -30.88 47.70
N GLU A 275 -4.94 -29.94 47.33
CA GLU A 275 -3.83 -29.45 48.18
C GLU A 275 -4.25 -28.22 49.04
N ALA A 276 -5.50 -27.79 48.98
CA ALA A 276 -6.01 -26.66 49.73
C ALA A 276 -5.85 -26.90 51.27
N LYS A 277 -5.30 -25.90 51.95
CA LYS A 277 -5.15 -25.88 53.41
C LYS A 277 -6.09 -24.90 54.05
N GLU A 278 -6.70 -25.27 55.16
CA GLU A 278 -7.55 -24.33 55.91
C GLU A 278 -6.65 -23.49 56.84
N ILE A 279 -6.71 -22.18 56.70
CA ILE A 279 -6.01 -21.21 57.54
C ILE A 279 -7.02 -20.17 57.99
N ASN A 280 -7.19 -19.98 59.27
CA ASN A 280 -8.15 -19.05 59.89
C ASN A 280 -9.59 -19.19 59.32
N GLY A 281 -10.03 -20.41 59.03
CA GLY A 281 -11.34 -20.71 58.48
C GLY A 281 -11.51 -20.42 56.98
N VAL A 282 -10.42 -20.09 56.23
CA VAL A 282 -10.39 -19.91 54.77
C VAL A 282 -9.59 -21.00 54.11
N LYS A 283 -10.12 -21.62 53.06
CA LYS A 283 -9.37 -22.60 52.23
C LYS A 283 -8.36 -21.89 51.35
N VAL A 284 -7.09 -22.06 51.59
CA VAL A 284 -6.00 -21.41 50.87
C VAL A 284 -5.41 -22.41 49.85
N VAL A 285 -5.50 -22.07 48.58
CA VAL A 285 -4.89 -22.77 47.47
C VAL A 285 -3.65 -21.99 47.04
N GLN A 286 -2.46 -22.57 47.14
CA GLN A 286 -1.20 -21.94 46.71
C GLN A 286 -0.74 -22.50 45.37
N PHE A 287 -0.17 -21.66 44.50
CA PHE A 287 0.34 -22.05 43.23
C PHE A 287 1.69 -21.36 42.91
N THR A 288 2.73 -22.14 42.59
CA THR A 288 4.10 -21.63 42.36
C THR A 288 4.76 -22.17 41.11
N GLN A 289 4.06 -22.98 40.29
CA GLN A 289 4.65 -23.54 39.08
C GLN A 289 4.76 -22.50 37.97
N SER A 290 5.83 -22.52 37.20
CA SER A 290 6.06 -21.68 36.05
C SER A 290 5.13 -22.12 34.90
N VAL A 291 4.10 -21.35 34.65
CA VAL A 291 3.13 -21.55 33.55
C VAL A 291 2.69 -20.20 33.02
N ASP A 292 2.10 -20.21 31.83
CA ASP A 292 1.51 -18.99 31.26
C ASP A 292 0.48 -18.37 32.26
N PRO A 293 0.56 -17.08 32.57
CA PRO A 293 -0.40 -16.39 33.45
C PRO A 293 -1.87 -16.57 33.02
N ALA A 294 -2.14 -16.76 31.73
CA ALA A 294 -3.48 -17.06 31.25
C ALA A 294 -4.00 -18.42 31.77
N MET A 295 -3.12 -19.40 31.91
CA MET A 295 -3.49 -20.71 32.50
C MET A 295 -3.88 -20.59 33.98
N VAL A 296 -3.15 -19.76 34.75
CA VAL A 296 -3.48 -19.51 36.16
C VAL A 296 -4.84 -18.82 36.29
N LYS A 297 -5.15 -17.87 35.40
CA LYS A 297 -6.49 -17.25 35.33
C LYS A 297 -7.57 -18.28 34.96
N GLY A 298 -7.26 -19.19 34.02
CA GLY A 298 -8.17 -20.29 33.66
C GLY A 298 -8.45 -21.22 34.85
N MET A 299 -7.40 -21.61 35.60
CA MET A 299 -7.54 -22.40 36.84
C MET A 299 -8.38 -21.67 37.84
N ALA A 300 -8.15 -20.37 38.06
CA ALA A 300 -8.97 -19.52 38.96
C ALA A 300 -10.45 -19.62 38.62
N GLY A 301 -10.79 -19.48 37.31
CA GLY A 301 -12.20 -19.57 36.86
C GLY A 301 -12.84 -20.97 37.07
N LEU A 302 -12.03 -22.06 36.97
CA LEU A 302 -12.52 -23.40 37.29
C LEU A 302 -12.72 -23.62 38.78
N LEU A 303 -11.78 -23.19 39.63
CA LEU A 303 -11.85 -23.28 41.08
C LEU A 303 -13.05 -22.49 41.62
N GLN A 304 -13.36 -21.34 41.07
CA GLN A 304 -14.50 -20.51 41.44
C GLN A 304 -15.85 -21.22 41.28
N LYS A 305 -15.95 -22.14 40.33
CA LYS A 305 -17.15 -22.94 40.08
C LYS A 305 -17.25 -24.16 41.00
N GLN A 306 -16.15 -24.58 41.62
CA GLN A 306 -16.04 -25.85 42.35
C GLN A 306 -15.89 -25.66 43.87
N MET A 307 -15.45 -24.48 44.33
CA MET A 307 -15.11 -24.24 45.72
C MET A 307 -15.75 -22.97 46.23
N GLU A 308 -16.11 -23.02 47.50
CA GLU A 308 -16.57 -21.88 48.30
C GLU A 308 -15.62 -21.62 49.46
N ASN A 309 -15.62 -20.39 49.96
CA ASN A 309 -14.78 -19.94 51.07
C ASN A 309 -13.31 -20.22 50.85
N PHE A 310 -12.82 -19.84 49.65
CA PHE A 310 -11.44 -20.13 49.27
C PHE A 310 -10.73 -18.91 48.63
N VAL A 311 -9.40 -18.95 48.71
CA VAL A 311 -8.50 -18.02 48.00
C VAL A 311 -7.51 -18.83 47.18
N LEU A 312 -7.26 -18.43 45.94
CA LEU A 312 -6.14 -18.84 45.15
C LEU A 312 -5.03 -17.76 45.22
N ALA A 313 -3.93 -18.07 45.90
CA ALA A 313 -2.73 -17.25 45.96
C ALA A 313 -1.64 -17.87 45.04
N ALA A 314 -1.34 -17.21 43.94
CA ALA A 314 -0.31 -17.69 42.99
C ALA A 314 0.85 -16.68 42.87
N ALA A 315 2.06 -17.20 43.00
CA ALA A 315 3.29 -16.43 42.79
C ALA A 315 4.29 -17.30 42.03
N PHE A 316 4.63 -16.92 40.81
CA PHE A 316 5.43 -17.75 39.90
C PHE A 316 6.23 -16.89 38.91
N GLU A 317 7.31 -17.48 38.42
CA GLU A 317 8.08 -16.90 37.34
C GLU A 317 7.52 -17.37 35.97
N TYR A 318 7.41 -16.48 35.01
CA TYR A 318 7.11 -16.81 33.63
C TYR A 318 7.89 -15.89 32.68
N ALA A 319 8.61 -16.48 31.71
CA ALA A 319 9.46 -15.76 30.76
C ALA A 319 10.44 -14.76 31.44
N GLY A 320 11.07 -15.16 32.54
CA GLY A 320 12.03 -14.37 33.30
C GLY A 320 11.41 -13.24 34.16
N LYS A 321 10.10 -13.20 34.30
CA LYS A 321 9.36 -12.17 35.06
C LYS A 321 8.54 -12.77 36.19
N PRO A 322 8.51 -12.14 37.39
CA PRO A 322 7.64 -12.55 38.46
C PRO A 322 6.18 -12.15 38.17
N ASN A 323 5.27 -13.05 38.44
CA ASN A 323 3.84 -12.89 38.26
C ASN A 323 3.10 -13.27 39.54
N LEU A 324 2.09 -12.49 39.91
CA LEU A 324 1.15 -12.78 40.98
C LEU A 324 -0.26 -12.88 40.42
N VAL A 325 -1.02 -13.83 40.91
CA VAL A 325 -2.46 -13.93 40.67
C VAL A 325 -3.14 -14.19 42.03
N LEU A 326 -4.11 -13.35 42.39
CA LEU A 326 -4.93 -13.50 43.60
C LEU A 326 -6.38 -13.56 43.19
N MET A 327 -7.07 -14.60 43.68
CA MET A 327 -8.52 -14.72 43.45
C MET A 327 -9.22 -15.10 44.76
N TYR A 328 -10.31 -14.42 45.04
CA TYR A 328 -11.23 -14.73 46.11
C TYR A 328 -12.52 -15.35 45.58
N SER A 329 -13.06 -16.34 46.29
CA SER A 329 -14.43 -16.81 46.07
C SER A 329 -15.45 -15.70 46.28
N GLN A 330 -16.62 -15.80 45.66
CA GLN A 330 -17.62 -14.75 45.69
C GLN A 330 -18.14 -14.40 47.12
N ASP A 331 -18.23 -15.40 47.98
CA ASP A 331 -18.60 -15.24 49.38
C ASP A 331 -17.55 -14.45 50.19
N LEU A 332 -16.26 -14.60 49.90
CA LEU A 332 -15.20 -13.79 50.52
C LEU A 332 -15.23 -12.34 49.98
N VAL A 333 -15.52 -12.15 48.71
CA VAL A 333 -15.72 -10.80 48.14
C VAL A 333 -16.92 -10.13 48.81
N ALA A 334 -18.03 -10.85 49.02
CA ALA A 334 -19.18 -10.34 49.74
C ALA A 334 -18.88 -9.96 51.20
N LYS A 335 -17.89 -10.61 51.82
CA LYS A 335 -17.38 -10.28 53.18
C LYS A 335 -16.36 -9.11 53.17
N GLY A 336 -16.13 -8.47 52.01
CA GLY A 336 -15.30 -7.27 51.90
C GLY A 336 -13.87 -7.53 51.45
N LYS A 337 -13.47 -8.75 51.09
CA LYS A 337 -12.13 -9.04 50.49
C LYS A 337 -11.99 -8.42 49.11
N ASN A 338 -10.80 -7.93 48.78
CA ASN A 338 -10.53 -7.24 47.54
C ASN A 338 -9.17 -7.60 46.97
N ALA A 339 -9.16 -8.50 45.95
CA ALA A 339 -7.95 -9.00 45.32
C ALA A 339 -7.11 -7.87 44.66
N GLY A 340 -7.78 -6.85 44.13
CA GLY A 340 -7.08 -5.71 43.51
C GLY A 340 -6.28 -4.86 44.48
N LYS A 341 -6.74 -4.74 45.73
CA LYS A 341 -6.02 -4.05 46.82
C LYS A 341 -4.89 -4.92 47.34
N ASP A 342 -5.18 -6.19 47.63
CA ASP A 342 -4.25 -7.09 48.29
C ASP A 342 -3.07 -7.49 47.34
N VAL A 343 -3.33 -7.69 46.04
CA VAL A 343 -2.28 -7.99 45.07
C VAL A 343 -1.31 -6.84 44.90
N ARG A 344 -1.78 -5.57 45.01
CA ARG A 344 -0.88 -4.39 44.95
C ARG A 344 0.07 -4.34 46.16
N GLU A 345 -0.42 -4.70 47.31
CA GLU A 345 0.41 -4.74 48.51
C GLU A 345 1.49 -5.81 48.39
N ALA A 346 1.12 -7.03 47.99
CA ALA A 346 2.07 -8.11 47.81
C ALA A 346 3.06 -7.84 46.64
N ALA A 347 2.66 -7.11 45.63
CA ALA A 347 3.48 -6.78 44.48
C ALA A 347 4.71 -5.92 44.83
N LYS A 348 4.72 -5.26 46.00
CA LYS A 348 5.90 -4.50 46.47
C LYS A 348 7.12 -5.39 46.63
N SER A 349 6.96 -6.65 47.11
CA SER A 349 8.04 -7.64 47.26
C SER A 349 8.71 -8.01 45.95
N ILE A 350 8.00 -8.00 44.85
CA ILE A 350 8.54 -8.27 43.50
C ILE A 350 8.95 -7.01 42.74
N LEU A 351 9.03 -5.86 43.41
CA LEU A 351 9.30 -4.55 42.79
C LEU A 351 8.37 -4.29 41.60
N GLY A 352 7.08 -4.54 41.82
CA GLY A 352 6.07 -4.54 40.79
C GLY A 352 4.82 -3.77 41.13
N GLY A 353 3.84 -3.90 40.24
CA GLY A 353 2.53 -3.31 40.42
C GLY A 353 1.45 -4.17 39.76
N GLY A 354 0.22 -3.94 40.15
CA GLY A 354 -0.91 -4.71 39.60
C GLY A 354 -2.26 -4.13 39.98
N GLY A 355 -3.29 -4.89 39.69
CA GLY A 355 -4.67 -4.54 39.99
C GLY A 355 -5.65 -5.53 39.38
N GLY A 356 -6.91 -5.26 39.56
CA GLY A 356 -7.98 -6.11 39.01
C GLY A 356 -9.29 -5.82 39.72
N GLN A 357 -10.23 -6.71 39.56
CA GLN A 357 -11.54 -6.70 40.21
C GLN A 357 -11.40 -7.23 41.64
N PRO A 358 -12.41 -6.99 42.54
CA PRO A 358 -12.38 -7.54 43.89
C PRO A 358 -12.23 -9.06 43.96
N GLY A 359 -12.77 -9.81 42.99
CA GLY A 359 -12.68 -11.25 42.92
C GLY A 359 -11.42 -11.82 42.29
N LEU A 360 -10.77 -11.09 41.38
CA LEU A 360 -9.58 -11.56 40.64
C LEU A 360 -8.68 -10.39 40.30
N ALA A 361 -7.40 -10.49 40.66
CA ALA A 361 -6.40 -9.49 40.34
C ALA A 361 -5.05 -10.12 40.03
N THR A 362 -4.23 -9.38 39.28
CA THR A 362 -2.89 -9.83 38.85
C THR A 362 -1.86 -8.73 39.04
N ALA A 363 -0.61 -9.12 39.27
CA ALA A 363 0.51 -8.19 39.31
C ALA A 363 1.71 -8.80 38.60
N GLY A 364 2.57 -7.94 38.08
CA GLY A 364 3.88 -8.30 37.54
C GLY A 364 4.96 -7.40 38.12
N GLY A 365 6.19 -7.87 38.11
CA GLY A 365 7.32 -7.14 38.71
C GLY A 365 8.65 -7.37 37.99
N LYS A 366 9.74 -6.98 38.66
CA LYS A 366 11.10 -7.09 38.13
C LYS A 366 12.01 -7.96 39.02
N ASN A 367 11.61 -8.22 40.27
CA ASN A 367 12.37 -8.99 41.24
C ASN A 367 11.79 -10.40 41.41
N VAL A 368 12.41 -11.40 40.79
CA VAL A 368 11.97 -12.81 40.90
C VAL A 368 12.24 -13.39 42.31
N ASP A 369 13.30 -12.97 42.99
CA ASP A 369 13.66 -13.44 44.32
C ASP A 369 12.60 -13.11 45.37
N GLY A 370 11.83 -12.05 45.15
CA GLY A 370 10.70 -11.62 46.00
C GLY A 370 9.44 -12.43 45.89
N LEU A 371 9.37 -13.46 45.02
CA LEU A 371 8.15 -14.27 44.81
C LEU A 371 7.70 -15.02 46.07
N ARG A 372 8.64 -15.54 46.86
CA ARG A 372 8.31 -16.24 48.11
C ARG A 372 7.67 -15.33 49.15
N ASP A 373 8.20 -14.13 49.32
CA ASP A 373 7.70 -13.13 50.25
C ASP A 373 6.33 -12.59 49.77
N ALA A 374 6.19 -12.38 48.45
CA ALA A 374 4.94 -12.00 47.85
C ALA A 374 3.83 -13.04 48.09
N LEU A 375 4.11 -14.32 47.92
CA LEU A 375 3.18 -15.41 48.19
C LEU A 375 2.77 -15.45 49.65
N ALA A 376 3.74 -15.35 50.59
CA ALA A 376 3.46 -15.29 52.03
C ALA A 376 2.54 -14.11 52.35
N ARG A 377 2.81 -12.94 51.77
CA ARG A 377 1.99 -11.74 51.96
C ARG A 377 0.58 -11.88 51.39
N LEU A 378 0.43 -12.52 50.20
CA LEU A 378 -0.89 -12.80 49.64
C LEU A 378 -1.72 -13.70 50.57
N VAL A 379 -1.10 -14.74 51.19
CA VAL A 379 -1.79 -15.63 52.10
C VAL A 379 -2.15 -14.92 53.40
N GLU A 380 -1.26 -14.13 53.97
CA GLU A 380 -1.51 -13.33 55.16
C GLU A 380 -2.73 -12.41 55.00
N LEU A 381 -2.71 -11.59 53.90
CA LEU A 381 -3.79 -10.66 53.60
C LEU A 381 -5.13 -11.36 53.33
N ALA A 382 -5.06 -12.56 52.74
CA ALA A 382 -6.26 -13.34 52.45
C ALA A 382 -6.91 -13.95 53.71
N THR A 383 -6.10 -14.28 54.72
CA THR A 383 -6.56 -14.97 55.95
C THR A 383 -6.67 -14.08 57.21
N ALA A 384 -6.26 -12.80 57.07
CA ALA A 384 -6.50 -11.74 58.08
C ALA A 384 -7.98 -11.29 58.00
#